data_ecdd97fbd86fdcad1baa8aeb9223f6e2
#
_entry.id   ecdd97fbd86fdcad1baa8aeb9223f6e2
#
_cell.length_a   1.000
_cell.length_b   1.000
_cell.length_c   1.000
_cell.angle_alpha   90.00
_cell.angle_beta   90.00
_cell.angle_gamma   90.00
#
_symmetry.space_group_name_H-M   'P 1'
#
loop_
_entity.id
_entity.type
_entity.pdbx_description
1 polymer ?
#
loop_
_entity_poly.entity_id
_entity_poly.type
_entity_poly.pdbx_seq_one_letter_code
_entity_poly.pdbx_strand_id
1 'polypeptide(L)'
;MGNWHDIHLLPGRPADLPLIFQLERAYITDYEPQNVQAWQSAMHRHLEQWVRCLPDTVVAAVGDEKVGYMFWEKASLTATLASIHVKPDYRRRAIGRLLLARFEENAARLGCEIAQLHVFEGNPAIHFYEAAGYTVIGNASSYVALSKDLDVRRNPS
;
A
#
# COMPACT_ATOMS: atom_id res chain seq x y z
N MET A 1 11.66 13.70 19.70
CA MET A 1 11.63 14.19 18.32
C MET A 1 12.19 13.13 17.40
N GLY A 2 11.35 12.60 16.53
CA GLY A 2 11.77 11.58 15.58
C GLY A 2 12.76 12.14 14.58
N ASN A 3 13.94 11.59 14.60
CA ASN A 3 14.96 11.90 13.62
C ASN A 3 14.53 11.26 12.29
N TRP A 4 14.46 12.05 11.24
CA TRP A 4 14.08 11.59 9.89
C TRP A 4 14.97 10.48 9.37
N HIS A 5 16.16 10.34 9.94
CA HIS A 5 17.15 9.35 9.55
C HIS A 5 16.87 7.96 10.13
N ASP A 6 15.85 7.84 11.00
CA ASP A 6 15.55 6.58 11.67
C ASP A 6 14.36 5.83 11.05
N ILE A 7 14.06 6.10 9.77
CA ILE A 7 13.01 5.37 9.07
C ILE A 7 13.57 4.03 8.60
N HIS A 8 12.94 2.94 9.03
CA HIS A 8 13.31 1.58 8.64
C HIS A 8 12.15 0.92 7.92
N LEU A 9 12.45 0.17 6.87
CA LEU A 9 11.48 -0.70 6.20
C LEU A 9 11.78 -2.13 6.58
N LEU A 10 10.80 -2.81 7.17
CA LEU A 10 10.93 -4.14 7.74
C LEU A 10 9.95 -5.11 7.10
N PRO A 11 10.28 -6.40 7.03
CA PRO A 11 9.31 -7.39 6.55
C PRO A 11 8.14 -7.50 7.52
N GLY A 12 6.94 -7.71 6.97
CA GLY A 12 5.74 -7.89 7.78
C GLY A 12 5.77 -9.19 8.57
N ARG A 13 5.22 -9.13 9.78
CA ARG A 13 5.14 -10.27 10.69
C ARG A 13 3.71 -10.38 11.22
N PRO A 14 3.32 -11.55 11.76
CA PRO A 14 1.98 -11.70 12.35
C PRO A 14 1.67 -10.65 13.42
N ALA A 15 2.68 -10.20 14.18
CA ALA A 15 2.51 -9.16 15.19
C ALA A 15 2.12 -7.80 14.58
N ASP A 16 2.23 -7.63 13.26
CA ASP A 16 1.86 -6.40 12.57
C ASP A 16 0.40 -6.36 12.11
N LEU A 17 -0.32 -7.48 12.25
CA LEU A 17 -1.74 -7.52 11.86
C LEU A 17 -2.59 -6.48 12.59
N PRO A 18 -2.39 -6.21 13.89
CA PRO A 18 -3.12 -5.14 14.55
C PRO A 18 -2.89 -3.76 13.94
N LEU A 19 -1.67 -3.48 13.48
CA LEU A 19 -1.36 -2.21 12.80
C LEU A 19 -2.17 -2.08 11.51
N ILE A 20 -2.20 -3.15 10.71
CA ILE A 20 -2.96 -3.18 9.46
C ILE A 20 -4.44 -2.93 9.74
N PHE A 21 -5.00 -3.64 10.72
CA PHE A 21 -6.39 -3.48 11.14
C PHE A 21 -6.70 -2.04 11.53
N GLN A 22 -5.85 -1.45 12.39
CA GLN A 22 -6.07 -0.09 12.88
C GLN A 22 -6.06 0.94 11.76
N LEU A 23 -5.09 0.83 10.84
CA LEU A 23 -4.94 1.81 9.78
C LEU A 23 -6.00 1.65 8.69
N GLU A 24 -6.39 0.42 8.36
CA GLU A 24 -7.48 0.22 7.41
C GLU A 24 -8.82 0.69 7.98
N ARG A 25 -9.08 0.42 9.26
CA ARG A 25 -10.30 0.89 9.91
C ARG A 25 -10.36 2.41 9.93
N ALA A 26 -9.25 3.07 10.25
CA ALA A 26 -9.19 4.52 10.24
C ALA A 26 -9.45 5.09 8.84
N TYR A 27 -8.86 4.49 7.83
CA TYR A 27 -9.08 4.90 6.44
C TYR A 27 -10.55 4.77 6.04
N ILE A 28 -11.16 3.60 6.27
CA ILE A 28 -12.54 3.36 5.89
C ILE A 28 -13.47 4.35 6.62
N THR A 29 -13.22 4.59 7.90
CA THR A 29 -14.03 5.50 8.70
C THR A 29 -13.93 6.94 8.18
N ASP A 30 -12.72 7.37 7.81
CA ASP A 30 -12.48 8.77 7.43
C ASP A 30 -12.83 9.06 5.96
N TYR A 31 -12.57 8.12 5.05
CA TYR A 31 -12.71 8.36 3.61
C TYR A 31 -13.87 7.62 2.95
N GLU A 32 -14.32 6.50 3.51
CA GLU A 32 -15.41 5.71 2.96
C GLU A 32 -16.40 5.30 4.05
N PRO A 33 -16.94 6.28 4.80
CA PRO A 33 -17.80 5.94 5.96
C PRO A 33 -19.04 5.12 5.57
N GLN A 34 -19.55 5.28 4.35
CA GLN A 34 -20.67 4.49 3.86
C GLN A 34 -20.32 3.02 3.70
N ASN A 35 -19.05 2.65 3.67
CA ASN A 35 -18.57 1.28 3.48
C ASN A 35 -18.13 0.59 4.78
N VAL A 36 -18.21 1.28 5.94
CA VAL A 36 -17.72 0.76 7.20
C VAL A 36 -18.41 -0.55 7.57
N GLN A 37 -19.74 -0.60 7.44
CA GLN A 37 -20.51 -1.80 7.82
C GLN A 37 -20.16 -2.98 6.91
N ALA A 38 -20.06 -2.75 5.61
CA ALA A 38 -19.66 -3.79 4.67
C ALA A 38 -18.25 -4.29 4.97
N TRP A 39 -17.34 -3.37 5.28
CA TRP A 39 -15.96 -3.71 5.64
C TRP A 39 -15.91 -4.58 6.90
N GLN A 40 -16.67 -4.22 7.93
CA GLN A 40 -16.74 -5.02 9.16
C GLN A 40 -17.32 -6.41 8.90
N SER A 41 -18.37 -6.50 8.09
CA SER A 41 -19.01 -7.77 7.76
C SER A 41 -18.10 -8.71 6.98
N ALA A 42 -17.12 -8.16 6.25
CA ALA A 42 -16.17 -8.93 5.46
C ALA A 42 -14.83 -9.15 6.19
N MET A 43 -14.78 -8.95 7.51
CA MET A 43 -13.53 -8.98 8.26
C MET A 43 -12.76 -10.28 8.09
N HIS A 44 -13.47 -11.43 8.06
CA HIS A 44 -12.79 -12.72 7.87
C HIS A 44 -12.02 -12.77 6.54
N ARG A 45 -12.56 -12.16 5.47
CA ARG A 45 -11.89 -12.11 4.17
C ARG A 45 -10.70 -11.16 4.19
N HIS A 46 -10.80 -10.05 4.92
CA HIS A 46 -9.68 -9.13 5.10
C HIS A 46 -8.54 -9.82 5.85
N LEU A 47 -8.87 -10.53 6.93
CA LEU A 47 -7.84 -11.26 7.67
C LEU A 47 -7.16 -12.32 6.82
N GLU A 48 -7.90 -13.05 6.00
CA GLU A 48 -7.33 -14.03 5.07
C GLU A 48 -6.36 -13.35 4.10
N GLN A 49 -6.74 -12.20 3.54
CA GLN A 49 -5.87 -11.45 2.64
C GLN A 49 -4.61 -10.97 3.36
N TRP A 50 -4.76 -10.40 4.55
CA TRP A 50 -3.60 -9.89 5.30
C TRP A 50 -2.61 -10.99 5.61
N VAL A 51 -3.11 -12.15 6.06
CA VAL A 51 -2.24 -13.30 6.36
C VAL A 51 -1.58 -13.82 5.09
N ARG A 52 -2.33 -13.94 4.00
CA ARG A 52 -1.80 -14.40 2.72
C ARG A 52 -0.73 -13.46 2.18
N CYS A 53 -0.90 -12.17 2.37
CA CYS A 53 0.01 -11.15 1.85
C CYS A 53 1.18 -10.83 2.79
N LEU A 54 1.24 -11.41 3.99
CA LEU A 54 2.34 -11.14 4.92
C LEU A 54 3.73 -11.30 4.31
N PRO A 55 4.00 -12.34 3.51
CA PRO A 55 5.33 -12.48 2.90
C PRO A 55 5.73 -11.29 2.01
N ASP A 56 4.76 -10.56 1.47
CA ASP A 56 4.97 -9.41 0.59
C ASP A 56 4.64 -8.09 1.29
N THR A 57 4.40 -8.12 2.60
CA THR A 57 4.12 -6.93 3.39
C THR A 57 5.42 -6.28 3.85
N VAL A 58 5.48 -4.96 3.72
CA VAL A 58 6.58 -4.14 4.24
C VAL A 58 6.01 -3.18 5.26
N VAL A 59 6.65 -3.11 6.42
CA VAL A 59 6.26 -2.22 7.51
C VAL A 59 7.28 -1.11 7.65
N ALA A 60 6.81 0.12 7.79
CA ALA A 60 7.67 1.26 8.06
C ALA A 60 7.69 1.54 9.56
N ALA A 61 8.89 1.73 10.09
CA ALA A 61 9.10 2.08 11.49
C ALA A 61 9.96 3.33 11.60
N VAL A 62 9.64 4.17 12.56
CA VAL A 62 10.47 5.32 12.93
C VAL A 62 10.99 5.04 14.34
N GLY A 63 12.29 4.78 14.43
CA GLY A 63 12.84 4.22 15.66
C GLY A 63 12.17 2.89 15.96
N ASP A 64 11.59 2.76 17.14
CA ASP A 64 10.92 1.53 17.57
C ASP A 64 9.41 1.53 17.27
N GLU A 65 8.87 2.62 16.75
CA GLU A 65 7.44 2.73 16.48
C GLU A 65 7.11 2.34 15.04
N LYS A 66 6.20 1.41 14.88
CA LYS A 66 5.70 1.01 13.58
C LYS A 66 4.59 1.98 13.18
N VAL A 67 4.77 2.64 12.02
CA VAL A 67 3.95 3.80 11.65
C VAL A 67 3.24 3.66 10.32
N GLY A 68 3.51 2.62 9.58
CA GLY A 68 2.88 2.42 8.28
C GLY A 68 3.20 1.06 7.70
N TYR A 69 2.55 0.74 6.60
CA TYR A 69 2.76 -0.53 5.92
C TYR A 69 2.28 -0.44 4.47
N MET A 70 2.70 -1.41 3.67
CA MET A 70 2.08 -1.71 2.37
C MET A 70 2.10 -3.21 2.14
N PHE A 71 1.10 -3.71 1.39
CA PHE A 71 1.17 -5.05 0.85
C PHE A 71 0.53 -5.08 -0.54
N TRP A 72 0.87 -6.10 -1.31
CA TRP A 72 0.50 -6.19 -2.71
C TRP A 72 0.34 -7.63 -3.15
N GLU A 73 -0.31 -7.82 -4.28
CA GLU A 73 -0.57 -9.14 -4.85
C GLU A 73 -0.08 -9.18 -6.29
N LYS A 74 0.44 -10.33 -6.69
CA LYS A 74 0.92 -10.56 -8.05
C LYS A 74 -0.08 -11.42 -8.81
N ALA A 75 -0.39 -10.99 -10.04
CA ALA A 75 -1.16 -11.80 -10.98
C ALA A 75 -0.49 -11.65 -12.35
N SER A 76 0.11 -12.74 -12.85
CA SER A 76 0.89 -12.73 -14.09
C SER A 76 2.01 -11.68 -14.02
N LEU A 77 2.03 -10.70 -14.92
CA LEU A 77 3.05 -9.64 -14.95
C LEU A 77 2.60 -8.36 -14.27
N THR A 78 1.46 -8.38 -13.60
CA THR A 78 0.90 -7.21 -12.93
C THR A 78 1.00 -7.36 -11.42
N ALA A 79 1.53 -6.32 -10.78
CA ALA A 79 1.54 -6.18 -9.33
C ALA A 79 0.46 -5.19 -8.94
N THR A 80 -0.47 -5.61 -8.10
CA THR A 80 -1.52 -4.73 -7.59
C THR A 80 -1.24 -4.36 -6.16
N LEU A 81 -1.04 -3.07 -5.92
CA LEU A 81 -0.90 -2.55 -4.55
C LEU A 81 -2.27 -2.66 -3.88
N ALA A 82 -2.38 -3.54 -2.91
CA ALA A 82 -3.65 -3.83 -2.25
C ALA A 82 -3.94 -2.87 -1.11
N SER A 83 -2.91 -2.44 -0.38
CA SER A 83 -3.08 -1.54 0.75
C SER A 83 -1.78 -0.81 1.05
N ILE A 84 -1.87 0.47 1.35
CA ILE A 84 -0.75 1.30 1.80
C ILE A 84 -1.31 2.39 2.72
N HIS A 85 -0.82 2.45 3.94
CA HIS A 85 -1.27 3.45 4.91
C HIS A 85 -0.13 3.86 5.82
N VAL A 86 -0.17 5.12 6.24
CA VAL A 86 0.78 5.71 7.21
C VAL A 86 -0.05 6.41 8.28
N LYS A 87 0.35 6.28 9.54
CA LYS A 87 -0.32 6.97 10.65
C LYS A 87 -0.34 8.49 10.39
N PRO A 88 -1.45 9.17 10.74
CA PRO A 88 -1.60 10.60 10.43
C PRO A 88 -0.43 11.48 10.88
N ASP A 89 0.12 11.22 12.08
CA ASP A 89 1.21 12.02 12.63
C ASP A 89 2.52 11.86 11.85
N TYR A 90 2.60 10.83 11.00
CA TYR A 90 3.80 10.52 10.23
C TYR A 90 3.61 10.76 8.73
N ARG A 91 2.46 11.29 8.32
CA ARG A 91 2.22 11.68 6.93
C ARG A 91 3.08 12.90 6.59
N ARG A 92 3.29 13.14 5.29
CA ARG A 92 4.13 14.22 4.76
C ARG A 92 5.60 14.12 5.15
N ARG A 93 6.05 12.93 5.56
CA ARG A 93 7.44 12.66 5.91
C ARG A 93 8.10 11.70 4.93
N ALA A 94 7.59 11.63 3.72
CA ALA A 94 8.10 10.77 2.65
C ALA A 94 8.00 9.26 2.94
N ILE A 95 7.35 8.84 4.05
CA ILE A 95 7.22 7.42 4.40
C ILE A 95 6.37 6.69 3.37
N GLY A 96 5.23 7.28 2.97
CA GLY A 96 4.39 6.70 1.93
C GLY A 96 5.13 6.54 0.62
N ARG A 97 5.98 7.51 0.27
CA ARG A 97 6.79 7.46 -0.93
C ARG A 97 7.84 6.35 -0.87
N LEU A 98 8.45 6.15 0.29
CA LEU A 98 9.40 5.05 0.50
C LEU A 98 8.72 3.69 0.39
N LEU A 99 7.53 3.56 0.98
CA LEU A 99 6.74 2.33 0.89
C LEU A 99 6.35 2.03 -0.56
N LEU A 100 5.88 3.05 -1.29
CA LEU A 100 5.50 2.89 -2.69
C LEU A 100 6.71 2.49 -3.55
N ALA A 101 7.86 3.12 -3.33
CA ALA A 101 9.09 2.79 -4.05
C ALA A 101 9.53 1.35 -3.76
N ARG A 102 9.42 0.90 -2.52
CA ARG A 102 9.76 -0.47 -2.15
C ARG A 102 8.80 -1.48 -2.80
N PHE A 103 7.51 -1.14 -2.88
CA PHE A 103 6.55 -1.96 -3.61
C PHE A 103 6.97 -2.13 -5.07
N GLU A 104 7.29 -1.03 -5.75
CA GLU A 104 7.70 -1.08 -7.16
C GLU A 104 8.97 -1.89 -7.35
N GLU A 105 9.94 -1.70 -6.46
CA GLU A 105 11.21 -2.41 -6.47
C GLU A 105 11.01 -3.91 -6.28
N ASN A 106 10.21 -4.30 -5.30
CA ASN A 106 9.92 -5.71 -5.04
C ASN A 106 9.15 -6.36 -6.19
N ALA A 107 8.18 -5.64 -6.75
CA ALA A 107 7.40 -6.13 -7.88
C ALA A 107 8.27 -6.34 -9.11
N ALA A 108 9.14 -5.38 -9.43
CA ALA A 108 10.07 -5.50 -10.56
C ALA A 108 11.02 -6.67 -10.37
N ARG A 109 11.51 -6.87 -9.14
CA ARG A 109 12.40 -7.99 -8.83
C ARG A 109 11.75 -9.34 -9.06
N LEU A 110 10.44 -9.43 -8.86
CA LEU A 110 9.67 -10.65 -9.09
C LEU A 110 9.15 -10.76 -10.53
N GLY A 111 9.61 -9.90 -11.44
CA GLY A 111 9.29 -9.99 -12.85
C GLY A 111 8.02 -9.28 -13.28
N CYS A 112 7.39 -8.50 -12.40
CA CYS A 112 6.22 -7.72 -12.78
C CYS A 112 6.61 -6.56 -13.69
N GLU A 113 5.83 -6.33 -14.72
CA GLU A 113 6.07 -5.26 -15.69
C GLU A 113 5.17 -4.06 -15.45
N ILE A 114 4.05 -4.25 -14.73
CA ILE A 114 3.04 -3.23 -14.48
C ILE A 114 2.73 -3.19 -12.99
N ALA A 115 2.72 -1.99 -12.43
CA ALA A 115 2.18 -1.72 -11.11
C ALA A 115 0.80 -1.10 -11.28
N GLN A 116 -0.16 -1.56 -10.50
CA GLN A 116 -1.55 -1.13 -10.60
C GLN A 116 -2.13 -0.92 -9.20
N LEU A 117 -3.08 0.01 -9.10
CA LEU A 117 -3.80 0.24 -7.85
C LEU A 117 -5.16 0.85 -8.13
N HIS A 118 -6.03 0.79 -7.12
CA HIS A 118 -7.36 1.38 -7.19
C HIS A 118 -7.52 2.35 -6.03
N VAL A 119 -8.04 3.54 -6.33
CA VAL A 119 -8.24 4.60 -5.34
C VAL A 119 -9.70 5.01 -5.34
N PHE A 120 -10.31 5.12 -4.15
CA PHE A 120 -11.66 5.68 -4.04
C PHE A 120 -11.64 7.11 -4.57
N GLU A 121 -12.62 7.47 -5.40
CA GLU A 121 -12.61 8.75 -6.13
C GLU A 121 -12.58 9.98 -5.23
N GLY A 122 -13.09 9.89 -3.99
CA GLY A 122 -13.01 10.95 -3.01
C GLY A 122 -11.70 11.05 -2.24
N ASN A 123 -10.75 10.16 -2.52
CA ASN A 123 -9.49 10.12 -1.79
C ASN A 123 -8.46 11.03 -2.47
N PRO A 124 -7.92 12.04 -1.76
CA PRO A 124 -6.92 12.94 -2.35
C PRO A 124 -5.59 12.26 -2.69
N ALA A 125 -5.37 11.02 -2.25
CA ALA A 125 -4.15 10.29 -2.56
C ALA A 125 -3.93 10.08 -4.06
N ILE A 126 -4.94 10.28 -4.90
CA ILE A 126 -4.79 10.19 -6.35
C ILE A 126 -3.64 11.09 -6.84
N HIS A 127 -3.50 12.27 -6.26
CA HIS A 127 -2.43 13.21 -6.63
C HIS A 127 -1.06 12.69 -6.22
N PHE A 128 -0.99 11.98 -5.10
CA PHE A 128 0.24 11.33 -4.64
C PHE A 128 0.72 10.29 -5.65
N TYR A 129 -0.21 9.48 -6.15
CA TYR A 129 0.13 8.45 -7.14
C TYR A 129 0.50 9.05 -8.50
N GLU A 130 -0.23 10.08 -8.93
CA GLU A 130 0.09 10.78 -10.18
C GLU A 130 1.49 11.38 -10.12
N ALA A 131 1.85 11.99 -8.98
CA ALA A 131 3.19 12.54 -8.79
C ALA A 131 4.27 11.46 -8.81
N ALA A 132 3.91 10.22 -8.49
CA ALA A 132 4.84 9.08 -8.52
C ALA A 132 4.91 8.41 -9.90
N GLY A 133 4.20 8.95 -10.90
CA GLY A 133 4.26 8.45 -12.27
C GLY A 133 3.12 7.55 -12.69
N TYR A 134 2.08 7.41 -11.86
CA TYR A 134 0.91 6.61 -12.19
C TYR A 134 -0.05 7.42 -13.06
N THR A 135 -0.70 6.75 -14.00
CA THR A 135 -1.72 7.36 -14.86
C THR A 135 -3.05 6.66 -14.69
N VAL A 136 -4.12 7.43 -14.80
CA VAL A 136 -5.48 6.89 -14.72
C VAL A 136 -5.75 6.06 -15.97
N ILE A 137 -6.18 4.81 -15.78
CA ILE A 137 -6.50 3.89 -16.87
C ILE A 137 -7.98 3.56 -16.95
N GLY A 138 -8.78 3.93 -15.96
CA GLY A 138 -10.21 3.69 -15.99
C GLY A 138 -10.89 3.99 -14.67
N ASN A 139 -12.22 3.92 -14.71
CA ASN A 139 -13.08 4.05 -13.53
C ASN A 139 -14.04 2.88 -13.51
N ALA A 140 -14.25 2.31 -12.32
CA ALA A 140 -15.27 1.29 -12.13
C ALA A 140 -15.96 1.58 -10.79
N SER A 141 -17.29 1.80 -10.85
CA SER A 141 -18.05 2.21 -9.66
C SER A 141 -17.46 3.50 -9.08
N SER A 142 -17.09 3.51 -7.81
CA SER A 142 -16.53 4.68 -7.13
C SER A 142 -15.00 4.65 -7.06
N TYR A 143 -14.34 3.77 -7.83
CA TYR A 143 -12.89 3.61 -7.77
C TYR A 143 -12.23 4.00 -9.08
N VAL A 144 -11.08 4.64 -8.97
CA VAL A 144 -10.24 5.02 -10.10
C VAL A 144 -9.07 4.04 -10.14
N ALA A 145 -8.85 3.46 -11.32
CA ALA A 145 -7.71 2.56 -11.54
C ALA A 145 -6.54 3.35 -12.11
N LEU A 146 -5.36 3.16 -11.55
CA LEU A 146 -4.13 3.79 -12.01
C LEU A 146 -3.08 2.72 -12.26
N SER A 147 -2.20 2.96 -13.23
CA SER A 147 -1.10 2.07 -13.50
C SER A 147 0.18 2.81 -13.84
N LYS A 148 1.28 2.09 -13.70
CA LYS A 148 2.62 2.57 -14.02
C LYS A 148 3.42 1.41 -14.58
N ASP A 149 4.12 1.64 -15.69
CA ASP A 149 5.04 0.65 -16.22
C ASP A 149 6.26 0.58 -15.31
N LEU A 150 6.63 -0.64 -14.93
CA LEU A 150 7.81 -0.87 -14.11
C LEU A 150 9.01 -1.09 -15.01
N ASP A 151 10.11 -0.46 -14.63
CA ASP A 151 11.37 -0.66 -15.31
C ASP A 151 11.96 -1.99 -14.84
N VAL A 152 11.62 -3.05 -15.56
CA VAL A 152 12.17 -4.37 -15.27
C VAL A 152 13.62 -4.36 -15.74
N ARG A 153 14.54 -4.14 -14.81
CA ARG A 153 15.95 -4.37 -15.09
C ARG A 153 16.12 -5.86 -15.32
N ARG A 154 16.05 -6.25 -16.58
CA ARG A 154 16.50 -7.56 -16.95
C ARG A 154 17.97 -7.62 -16.59
N ASN A 155 18.29 -8.45 -15.62
CA ASN A 155 19.68 -8.77 -15.34
C ASN A 155 20.31 -9.16 -16.66
N PRO A 156 21.32 -8.44 -17.16
CA PRO A 156 22.08 -8.97 -18.27
C PRO A 156 22.78 -10.21 -17.75
N SER A 157 22.23 -11.34 -18.06
CA SER A 157 22.93 -12.59 -17.84
C SER A 157 24.17 -12.64 -18.70
#